data_608d73b6b17fc30b95cdfebeb19e9869
#
_entry.id   608d73b6b17fc30b95cdfebeb19e9869
#
_cell.length_a   1.000
_cell.length_b   1.000
_cell.length_c   1.000
_cell.angle_alpha   90.00
_cell.angle_beta   90.00
_cell.angle_gamma   90.00
#
_symmetry.space_group_name_H-M   'P 1'
#
loop_
_entity.id
_entity.type
_entity.pdbx_description
1 polymer ?
#
loop_
_entity_poly.entity_id
_entity_poly.type
_entity_poly.pdbx_seq_one_letter_code
_entity_poly.pdbx_strand_id
1 'polypeptide(L)'
;MTVPAKRPQGGTRVRGTRQAEALSAVLSGLPGFCSAQQIHAELRQRGEHIGLTTVYRHLQVLSEDGRVDTIRDASGETLYRRCETNAHHHHLICRNCGTSVEVEGRAVERWAEQVAAAAGFTAVDHTVELFGLCPACGTAARS
;
A
#
# COMPACT_ATOMS: atom_id res chain seq x y z
N MET A 1 12.54 17.12 -49.71
CA MET A 1 11.63 16.54 -48.70
C MET A 1 12.20 16.74 -47.34
N THR A 2 11.66 17.69 -46.58
CA THR A 2 12.16 18.02 -45.24
C THR A 2 11.34 17.19 -44.27
N VAL A 3 12.03 16.28 -43.55
CA VAL A 3 11.44 15.49 -42.47
C VAL A 3 11.23 16.43 -41.30
N PRO A 4 10.02 16.56 -40.73
CA PRO A 4 9.84 17.38 -39.54
C PRO A 4 10.52 16.73 -38.34
N ALA A 5 11.37 17.48 -37.66
CA ALA A 5 12.04 17.08 -36.44
C ALA A 5 11.02 16.75 -35.35
N LYS A 6 11.07 15.54 -34.83
CA LYS A 6 10.26 15.06 -33.72
C LYS A 6 10.65 15.85 -32.46
N ARG A 7 9.72 16.66 -31.95
CA ARG A 7 9.92 17.39 -30.68
C ARG A 7 10.19 16.40 -29.53
N PRO A 8 11.16 16.65 -28.68
CA PRO A 8 11.39 15.79 -27.54
C PRO A 8 10.22 15.92 -26.54
N GLN A 9 9.59 14.80 -26.26
CA GLN A 9 8.51 14.70 -25.24
C GLN A 9 9.12 14.65 -23.82
N GLY A 10 9.94 15.64 -23.45
CA GLY A 10 10.63 15.66 -22.16
C GLY A 10 9.77 16.09 -20.96
N GLY A 11 8.66 16.81 -21.19
CA GLY A 11 7.87 17.40 -20.11
C GLY A 11 7.05 16.41 -19.29
N THR A 12 6.53 15.36 -19.91
CA THR A 12 5.64 14.41 -19.25
C THR A 12 6.38 13.48 -18.30
N ARG A 13 7.60 13.09 -18.65
CA ARG A 13 8.41 12.16 -17.85
C ARG A 13 8.93 12.80 -16.55
N VAL A 14 9.40 14.03 -16.62
CA VAL A 14 9.87 14.81 -15.45
C VAL A 14 8.73 15.09 -14.47
N ARG A 15 7.55 15.45 -14.98
CA ARG A 15 6.36 15.70 -14.17
C ARG A 15 5.88 14.42 -13.46
N GLY A 16 5.87 13.30 -14.15
CA GLY A 16 5.51 12.00 -13.56
C GLY A 16 6.47 11.56 -12.46
N THR A 17 7.76 11.80 -12.63
CA THR A 17 8.78 11.48 -11.61
C THR A 17 8.59 12.33 -10.36
N ARG A 18 8.36 13.63 -10.50
CA ARG A 18 8.11 14.54 -9.37
C ARG A 18 6.85 14.14 -8.60
N GLN A 19 5.78 13.78 -9.30
CA GLN A 19 4.55 13.31 -8.68
C GLN A 19 4.76 12.00 -7.91
N ALA A 20 5.51 11.07 -8.48
CA ALA A 20 5.86 9.80 -7.83
C ALA A 20 6.70 10.02 -6.57
N GLU A 21 7.65 10.94 -6.60
CA GLU A 21 8.47 11.31 -5.42
C GLU A 21 7.61 11.95 -4.32
N ALA A 22 6.71 12.85 -4.66
CA ALA A 22 5.78 13.47 -3.72
C ALA A 22 4.89 12.42 -3.04
N LEU A 23 4.37 11.49 -3.81
CA LEU A 23 3.56 10.37 -3.30
C LEU A 23 4.36 9.47 -2.36
N SER A 24 5.58 9.12 -2.74
CA SER A 24 6.48 8.32 -1.90
C SER A 24 6.81 9.00 -0.58
N ALA A 25 7.02 10.32 -0.60
CA ALA A 25 7.26 11.11 0.61
C ALA A 25 6.06 11.10 1.56
N VAL A 26 4.86 11.23 1.03
CA VAL A 26 3.61 11.14 1.81
C VAL A 26 3.47 9.76 2.44
N LEU A 27 3.61 8.70 1.65
CA LEU A 27 3.50 7.32 2.14
C LEU A 27 4.51 7.01 3.26
N SER A 28 5.73 7.56 3.16
CA SER A 28 6.76 7.38 4.19
C SER A 28 6.40 8.03 5.52
N GLY A 29 5.60 9.08 5.50
CA GLY A 29 5.18 9.81 6.69
C GLY A 29 3.89 9.30 7.33
N LEU A 30 3.17 8.40 6.68
CA LEU A 30 1.91 7.87 7.19
C LEU A 30 2.13 6.67 8.12
N PRO A 31 1.46 6.62 9.28
CA PRO A 31 1.73 5.62 10.32
C PRO A 31 1.13 4.24 10.05
N GLY A 32 0.30 4.09 9.02
CA GLY A 32 -0.41 2.85 8.76
C GLY A 32 -1.03 2.79 7.38
N PHE A 33 -2.00 1.92 7.21
CA PHE A 33 -2.74 1.80 5.97
C PHE A 33 -3.68 2.97 5.77
N CYS A 34 -3.65 3.56 4.59
CA CYS A 34 -4.48 4.70 4.21
C CYS A 34 -5.15 4.47 2.86
N SER A 35 -6.34 5.03 2.69
CA SER A 35 -7.03 5.04 1.40
C SER A 35 -6.37 6.00 0.43
N ALA A 36 -6.62 5.82 -0.87
CA ALA A 36 -6.16 6.75 -1.88
C ALA A 36 -6.68 8.18 -1.64
N GLN A 37 -7.89 8.32 -1.13
CA GLN A 37 -8.47 9.63 -0.79
C GLN A 37 -7.75 10.30 0.37
N GLN A 38 -7.39 9.56 1.40
CA GLN A 38 -6.59 10.07 2.53
C GLN A 38 -5.20 10.51 2.06
N ILE A 39 -4.56 9.72 1.21
CA ILE A 39 -3.26 10.04 0.61
C ILE A 39 -3.37 11.31 -0.26
N HIS A 40 -4.42 11.42 -1.05
CA HIS A 40 -4.69 12.60 -1.87
C HIS A 40 -4.90 13.85 -1.03
N ALA A 41 -5.65 13.75 0.08
CA ALA A 41 -5.86 14.85 1.00
C ALA A 41 -4.54 15.32 1.63
N GLU A 42 -3.68 14.40 2.02
CA GLU A 42 -2.35 14.70 2.58
C GLU A 42 -1.45 15.39 1.54
N LEU A 43 -1.47 14.94 0.30
CA LEU A 43 -0.75 15.61 -0.81
C LEU A 43 -1.21 17.06 -0.97
N ARG A 44 -2.51 17.30 -0.93
CA ARG A 44 -3.07 18.66 -1.02
C ARG A 44 -2.63 19.54 0.14
N GLN A 45 -2.60 19.02 1.36
CA GLN A 45 -2.11 19.75 2.53
C GLN A 45 -0.64 20.15 2.40
N ARG A 46 0.16 19.35 1.71
CA ARG A 46 1.56 19.62 1.41
C ARG A 46 1.77 20.54 0.21
N GLY A 47 0.68 21.03 -0.38
CA GLY A 47 0.73 21.93 -1.54
C GLY A 47 0.95 21.22 -2.88
N GLU A 48 0.80 19.90 -2.92
CA GLU A 48 0.90 19.13 -4.15
C GLU A 48 -0.45 19.07 -4.88
N HIS A 49 -0.48 19.51 -6.12
CA HIS A 49 -1.67 19.52 -6.96
C HIS A 49 -1.72 18.31 -7.88
N ILE A 50 -1.96 17.14 -7.30
CA ILE A 50 -2.07 15.87 -8.02
C ILE A 50 -3.52 15.41 -7.96
N GLY A 51 -4.12 15.10 -9.11
CA GLY A 51 -5.49 14.61 -9.17
C GLY A 51 -5.64 13.21 -8.58
N LEU A 52 -6.82 12.91 -8.06
CA LEU A 52 -7.12 11.60 -7.44
C LEU A 52 -6.88 10.42 -8.39
N THR A 53 -7.28 10.55 -9.66
CA THR A 53 -7.04 9.52 -10.69
C THR A 53 -5.55 9.24 -10.87
N THR A 54 -4.73 10.28 -10.84
CA THR A 54 -3.26 10.15 -10.94
C THR A 54 -2.70 9.47 -9.71
N VAL A 55 -3.22 9.78 -8.51
CA VAL A 55 -2.84 9.10 -7.26
C VAL A 55 -3.12 7.59 -7.37
N TYR A 56 -4.30 7.19 -7.80
CA TYR A 56 -4.64 5.77 -8.02
C TYR A 56 -3.69 5.09 -8.99
N ARG A 57 -3.34 5.75 -10.09
CA ARG A 57 -2.42 5.21 -11.09
C ARG A 57 -1.03 4.96 -10.51
N HIS A 58 -0.50 5.91 -9.76
CA HIS A 58 0.81 5.76 -9.10
C HIS A 58 0.79 4.67 -8.03
N LEU A 59 -0.29 4.58 -7.24
CA LEU A 59 -0.45 3.53 -6.22
C LEU A 59 -0.50 2.15 -6.86
N GLN A 60 -1.17 2.01 -7.99
CA GLN A 60 -1.21 0.75 -8.73
C GLN A 60 0.19 0.32 -9.19
N VAL A 61 0.96 1.22 -9.77
CA VAL A 61 2.34 0.95 -10.19
C VAL A 61 3.21 0.54 -8.99
N LEU A 62 3.11 1.26 -7.87
CA LEU A 62 3.85 0.93 -6.66
C LEU A 62 3.45 -0.44 -6.09
N SER A 63 2.18 -0.80 -6.18
CA SER A 63 1.68 -2.11 -5.75
C SER A 63 2.23 -3.23 -6.64
N GLU A 64 2.20 -3.05 -7.96
CA GLU A 64 2.76 -4.01 -8.93
C GLU A 64 4.27 -4.20 -8.75
N ASP A 65 4.99 -3.15 -8.39
CA ASP A 65 6.42 -3.17 -8.10
C ASP A 65 6.76 -3.71 -6.71
N GLY A 66 5.76 -4.07 -5.90
CA GLY A 66 5.96 -4.57 -4.55
C GLY A 66 6.46 -3.52 -3.55
N ARG A 67 6.27 -2.24 -3.84
CA ARG A 67 6.75 -1.12 -3.00
C ARG A 67 5.73 -0.64 -1.99
N VAL A 68 4.47 -1.00 -2.17
CA VAL A 68 3.39 -0.78 -1.21
C VAL A 68 2.61 -2.07 -0.99
N ASP A 69 2.20 -2.29 0.24
CA ASP A 69 1.24 -3.32 0.60
C ASP A 69 -0.18 -2.80 0.40
N THR A 70 -1.07 -3.67 0.01
CA THR A 70 -2.49 -3.37 -0.12
C THR A 70 -3.32 -4.34 0.71
N ILE A 71 -4.35 -3.82 1.35
CA ILE A 71 -5.37 -4.61 2.02
C ILE A 71 -6.74 -4.09 1.63
N ARG A 72 -7.78 -4.88 1.84
CA ARG A 72 -9.17 -4.43 1.77
C ARG A 72 -9.75 -4.37 3.17
N ASP A 73 -10.38 -3.25 3.48
CA ASP A 73 -11.11 -3.11 4.74
C ASP A 73 -12.47 -3.80 4.69
N ALA A 74 -13.21 -3.73 5.80
CA ALA A 74 -14.53 -4.35 5.90
C ALA A 74 -15.57 -3.77 4.91
N SER A 75 -15.36 -2.54 4.42
CA SER A 75 -16.20 -1.90 3.41
C SER A 75 -15.83 -2.32 1.97
N GLY A 76 -14.72 -3.03 1.79
CA GLY A 76 -14.18 -3.39 0.48
C GLY A 76 -13.26 -2.31 -0.13
N GLU A 77 -12.96 -1.25 0.60
CA GLU A 77 -12.04 -0.21 0.15
C GLU A 77 -10.59 -0.70 0.24
N THR A 78 -9.80 -0.41 -0.81
CA THR A 78 -8.37 -0.73 -0.82
C THR A 78 -7.59 0.30 -0.03
N LEU A 79 -6.78 -0.17 0.90
CA LEU A 79 -5.87 0.64 1.71
C LEU A 79 -4.42 0.31 1.32
N TYR A 80 -3.55 1.30 1.45
CA TYR A 80 -2.16 1.24 1.02
C TYR A 80 -1.21 1.60 2.15
N ARG A 81 -0.09 0.91 2.22
CA ARG A 81 1.00 1.19 3.14
C ARG A 81 2.33 0.92 2.46
N ARG A 82 3.31 1.78 2.69
CA ARG A 82 4.66 1.55 2.19
C ARG A 82 5.27 0.32 2.86
N CYS A 83 5.83 -0.58 2.07
CA CYS A 83 6.61 -1.71 2.56
C CYS A 83 8.02 -1.27 2.94
N GLU A 84 8.49 -1.68 4.10
CA GLU A 84 9.87 -1.48 4.51
C GLU A 84 10.77 -2.63 4.05
N THR A 85 10.18 -3.81 3.84
CA THR A 85 10.88 -5.01 3.37
C THR A 85 10.12 -5.68 2.23
N ASN A 86 10.84 -6.30 1.32
CA ASN A 86 10.27 -7.14 0.26
C ASN A 86 10.04 -8.59 0.74
N ALA A 87 10.36 -8.90 2.00
CA ALA A 87 10.14 -10.21 2.57
C ALA A 87 8.65 -10.43 2.82
N HIS A 88 8.21 -11.67 2.70
CA HIS A 88 6.83 -12.05 3.03
C HIS A 88 6.55 -11.77 4.51
N HIS A 89 5.52 -11.00 4.78
CA HIS A 89 5.12 -10.62 6.14
C HIS A 89 3.59 -10.49 6.21
N HIS A 90 3.11 -10.43 7.43
CA HIS A 90 1.70 -10.23 7.74
C HIS A 90 1.52 -8.92 8.51
N HIS A 91 0.29 -8.45 8.61
CA HIS A 91 -0.03 -7.20 9.30
C HIS A 91 -1.06 -7.43 10.40
N LEU A 92 -0.85 -6.74 11.51
CA LEU A 92 -1.86 -6.52 12.55
C LEU A 92 -2.30 -5.07 12.46
N ILE A 93 -3.58 -4.83 12.18
CA ILE A 93 -4.11 -3.53 11.79
C ILE A 93 -5.19 -3.10 12.75
N CYS A 94 -5.11 -1.87 13.23
CA CYS A 94 -6.20 -1.26 13.98
C CYS A 94 -7.33 -0.87 13.03
N ARG A 95 -8.51 -1.46 13.21
CA ARG A 95 -9.68 -1.17 12.37
C ARG A 95 -10.24 0.24 12.54
N ASN A 96 -9.85 0.93 13.63
CA ASN A 96 -10.32 2.28 13.91
C ASN A 96 -9.39 3.37 13.37
N CYS A 97 -8.10 3.30 13.65
CA CYS A 97 -7.16 4.36 13.27
C CYS A 97 -6.21 3.99 12.13
N GLY A 98 -6.20 2.74 11.67
CA GLY A 98 -5.32 2.28 10.59
C GLY A 98 -3.88 1.97 11.00
N THR A 99 -3.49 2.27 12.23
CA THR A 99 -2.15 1.92 12.73
C THR A 99 -1.90 0.43 12.53
N SER A 100 -0.75 0.10 11.99
CA SER A 100 -0.39 -1.29 11.68
C SER A 100 1.00 -1.66 12.16
N VAL A 101 1.16 -2.93 12.46
CA VAL A 101 2.42 -3.55 12.84
C VAL A 101 2.68 -4.71 11.90
N GLU A 102 3.90 -4.80 11.38
CA GLU A 102 4.34 -5.97 10.64
C GLU A 102 4.62 -7.11 11.61
N VAL A 103 4.12 -8.29 11.30
CA VAL A 103 4.31 -9.49 12.11
C VAL A 103 4.87 -10.63 11.28
N GLU A 104 5.81 -11.36 11.85
CA GLU A 104 6.29 -12.60 11.26
C GLU A 104 5.32 -13.72 11.58
N GLY A 105 4.96 -14.50 10.57
CA GLY A 105 4.00 -15.59 10.71
C GLY A 105 4.58 -16.96 10.44
N ARG A 106 5.74 -17.31 11.01
CA ARG A 106 6.42 -18.60 10.75
C ARG A 106 5.52 -19.80 11.01
N ALA A 107 4.69 -19.75 12.03
CA ALA A 107 3.73 -20.80 12.33
C ALA A 107 2.64 -20.91 11.25
N VAL A 108 2.17 -19.77 10.76
CA VAL A 108 1.20 -19.71 9.66
C VAL A 108 1.81 -20.25 8.36
N GLU A 109 3.05 -19.85 8.07
CA GLU A 109 3.79 -20.33 6.88
C GLU A 109 3.91 -21.85 6.90
N ARG A 110 4.38 -22.42 8.01
CA ARG A 110 4.53 -23.87 8.18
C ARG A 110 3.20 -24.62 8.06
N TRP A 111 2.16 -24.07 8.67
CA TRP A 111 0.83 -24.65 8.57
C TRP A 111 0.31 -24.65 7.13
N ALA A 112 0.48 -23.55 6.40
CA ALA A 112 0.07 -23.44 4.99
C ALA A 112 0.83 -24.45 4.11
N GLU A 113 2.15 -24.59 4.31
CA GLU A 113 2.97 -25.58 3.60
C GLU A 113 2.52 -27.02 3.89
N GLN A 114 2.21 -27.33 5.13
CA GLN A 114 1.72 -28.66 5.53
C GLN A 114 0.37 -28.98 4.91
N VAL A 115 -0.56 -28.03 4.90
CA VAL A 115 -1.88 -28.19 4.27
C VAL A 115 -1.73 -28.41 2.77
N ALA A 116 -0.91 -27.63 2.11
CA ALA A 116 -0.65 -27.75 0.67
C ALA A 116 -0.05 -29.12 0.33
N ALA A 117 0.97 -29.55 1.07
CA ALA A 117 1.64 -30.83 0.86
C ALA A 117 0.69 -32.00 1.10
N ALA A 118 -0.09 -31.98 2.17
CA ALA A 118 -1.04 -33.03 2.51
C ALA A 118 -2.14 -33.20 1.43
N ALA A 119 -2.55 -32.11 0.79
CA ALA A 119 -3.56 -32.13 -0.26
C ALA A 119 -2.96 -32.28 -1.68
N GLY A 120 -1.64 -32.27 -1.83
CA GLY A 120 -0.96 -32.39 -3.13
C GLY A 120 -1.02 -31.10 -3.97
N PHE A 121 -1.23 -29.95 -3.35
CA PHE A 121 -1.26 -28.67 -4.04
C PHE A 121 0.15 -28.07 -4.20
N THR A 122 0.40 -27.42 -5.33
CA THR A 122 1.63 -26.69 -5.63
C THR A 122 1.33 -25.24 -5.91
N ALA A 123 2.35 -24.37 -5.82
CA ALA A 123 2.23 -22.93 -6.05
C ALA A 123 1.11 -22.28 -5.21
N VAL A 124 1.04 -22.64 -3.93
CA VAL A 124 0.03 -22.14 -3.00
C VAL A 124 0.46 -20.81 -2.41
N ASP A 125 -0.39 -19.81 -2.56
CA ASP A 125 -0.24 -18.52 -1.90
C ASP A 125 -1.25 -18.42 -0.75
N HIS A 126 -0.94 -17.54 0.20
CA HIS A 126 -1.87 -17.20 1.28
C HIS A 126 -1.81 -15.72 1.62
N THR A 127 -2.91 -15.23 2.12
CA THR A 127 -3.04 -13.87 2.63
C THR A 127 -3.62 -13.95 4.03
N VAL A 128 -2.93 -13.38 4.99
CA VAL A 128 -3.37 -13.31 6.39
C VAL A 128 -3.16 -11.91 6.92
N GLU A 129 -4.25 -11.28 7.31
CA GLU A 129 -4.24 -10.00 8.01
C GLU A 129 -5.07 -10.14 9.28
N LEU A 130 -4.60 -9.50 10.35
CA LEU A 130 -5.26 -9.49 11.64
C LEU A 130 -5.81 -8.10 11.90
N PHE A 131 -7.10 -8.00 12.21
CA PHE A 131 -7.77 -6.75 12.53
C PHE A 131 -8.21 -6.72 13.97
N GLY A 132 -7.88 -5.63 14.67
CA GLY A 132 -8.24 -5.44 16.07
C GLY A 132 -8.33 -3.97 16.43
N LEU A 133 -8.22 -3.67 17.70
CA LEU A 133 -8.11 -2.31 18.22
C LEU A 133 -6.73 -2.14 18.85
N CYS A 134 -6.00 -1.10 18.45
CA CYS A 134 -4.72 -0.78 19.08
C CYS A 134 -4.94 -0.34 20.55
N PRO A 135 -3.89 -0.30 21.39
CA PRO A 135 -4.04 0.06 22.79
C PRO A 135 -4.76 1.40 23.02
N ALA A 136 -4.46 2.41 22.20
CA ALA A 136 -5.11 3.72 22.30
C ALA A 136 -6.62 3.66 21.97
N CYS A 137 -6.99 2.98 20.90
CA CYS A 137 -8.37 2.85 20.46
C CYS A 137 -9.17 1.88 21.36
N GLY A 138 -8.54 0.82 21.83
CA GLY A 138 -9.15 -0.15 22.73
C GLY A 138 -9.48 0.45 24.09
N THR A 139 -8.65 1.32 24.61
CA THR A 139 -8.91 2.05 25.86
C THR A 139 -10.04 3.06 25.68
N ALA A 140 -10.09 3.78 24.57
CA ALA A 140 -11.17 4.72 24.25
C ALA A 140 -12.53 4.04 24.11
N ALA A 141 -12.58 2.80 23.59
CA ALA A 141 -13.81 2.03 23.44
C ALA A 141 -14.39 1.50 24.76
N ARG A 142 -13.62 1.51 25.86
CA ARG A 142 -14.03 1.06 27.20
C ARG A 142 -14.53 2.21 28.09
N SER A 143 -14.48 3.41 27.60
CA SER A 143 -14.90 4.62 28.32
C SER A 143 -16.40 4.89 28.18
#